data_80a1b4f785698b8fc22a1bf9456b9336
#
_entry.id   80a1b4f785698b8fc22a1bf9456b9336
#
_cell.length_a   1.000
_cell.length_b   1.000
_cell.length_c   1.000
_cell.angle_alpha   90.00
_cell.angle_beta   90.00
_cell.angle_gamma   90.00
#
_symmetry.space_group_name_H-M   'P 1'
#
loop_
_entity.id
_entity.type
_entity.pdbx_description
1 polymer ?
#
loop_
_entity_poly.entity_id
_entity_poly.type
_entity_poly.pdbx_seq_one_letter_code
_entity_poly.pdbx_strand_id
1 'polypeptide(L)'
;DFSGRAKFSGIGPILNLLLQSRGLLDARVDVGAKVPQQVMGSVYTEIDDRWALMGNVGWQDWSEFGEVEIGIDNTQNPASLTNPLSFEDTWHVAVGAQYRPNDQWKVNVGIAYDSGFQDGNDVSPLFPVNSAWRLGAGGEKQASESFKWGFTTALLYGGNMDVDKRSTLPPVLGGRGNLVGSYDQSL
;
A
#
# COMPACT_ATOMS: atom_id res chain seq x y z
N ASP A 1 3.61 -6.03 -17.84
CA ASP A 1 4.18 -4.98 -18.70
C ASP A 1 3.08 -4.45 -19.60
N PHE A 2 2.90 -3.16 -19.58
CA PHE A 2 1.96 -2.46 -20.46
C PHE A 2 2.78 -1.62 -21.44
N SER A 3 2.58 -1.82 -22.75
CA SER A 3 3.18 -0.99 -23.77
C SER A 3 2.10 -0.22 -24.53
N GLY A 4 2.33 1.06 -24.78
CA GLY A 4 1.42 1.93 -25.48
C GLY A 4 2.13 2.99 -26.30
N ARG A 5 1.38 3.67 -27.18
CA ARG A 5 1.87 4.84 -27.88
C ARG A 5 1.13 6.09 -27.39
N ALA A 6 1.90 7.07 -26.94
CA ALA A 6 1.34 8.38 -26.62
C ALA A 6 1.24 9.20 -27.90
N LYS A 7 0.01 9.47 -28.36
CA LYS A 7 -0.25 10.39 -29.48
C LYS A 7 -0.87 11.67 -28.95
N PHE A 8 -0.24 12.78 -29.30
CA PHE A 8 -0.76 14.10 -28.97
C PHE A 8 -1.44 14.70 -30.21
N SER A 9 -2.73 15.00 -30.13
CA SER A 9 -3.49 15.67 -31.17
C SER A 9 -4.22 16.89 -30.62
N GLY A 10 -4.44 17.93 -31.46
CA GLY A 10 -5.14 19.16 -31.05
C GLY A 10 -4.31 20.12 -30.17
N ILE A 11 -3.03 19.89 -30.04
CA ILE A 11 -2.11 20.79 -29.36
C ILE A 11 -1.75 21.97 -30.27
N GLY A 12 -1.65 23.17 -29.72
CA GLY A 12 -1.29 24.38 -30.48
C GLY A 12 0.06 24.27 -31.20
N PRO A 13 0.31 25.09 -32.23
CA PRO A 13 1.46 24.94 -33.10
C PRO A 13 2.81 25.02 -32.38
N ILE A 14 2.92 25.84 -31.34
CA ILE A 14 4.16 26.00 -30.56
C ILE A 14 4.48 24.72 -29.79
N LEU A 15 3.48 24.13 -29.12
CA LEU A 15 3.67 22.91 -28.33
C LEU A 15 3.93 21.71 -29.26
N ASN A 16 3.26 21.67 -30.43
CA ASN A 16 3.50 20.66 -31.44
C ASN A 16 4.96 20.68 -31.91
N LEU A 17 5.48 21.86 -32.24
CA LEU A 17 6.87 22.03 -32.69
C LEU A 17 7.87 21.64 -31.59
N LEU A 18 7.58 21.94 -30.33
CA LEU A 18 8.41 21.64 -29.19
C LEU A 18 8.43 20.12 -28.87
N LEU A 19 7.29 19.44 -28.98
CA LEU A 19 7.21 18.00 -28.82
C LEU A 19 7.83 17.26 -30.00
N GLN A 20 7.66 17.79 -31.24
CA GLN A 20 8.27 17.24 -32.43
C GLN A 20 9.81 17.33 -32.37
N SER A 21 10.36 18.49 -31.94
CA SER A 21 11.81 18.67 -31.81
C SER A 21 12.44 17.74 -30.76
N ARG A 22 11.63 17.21 -29.81
CA ARG A 22 12.07 16.25 -28.79
C ARG A 22 11.71 14.80 -29.11
N GLY A 23 11.05 14.54 -30.25
CA GLY A 23 10.62 13.21 -30.65
C GLY A 23 9.46 12.65 -29.81
N LEU A 24 8.71 13.51 -29.09
CA LEU A 24 7.66 13.09 -28.15
C LEU A 24 6.26 12.98 -28.79
N LEU A 25 6.08 13.36 -30.07
CA LEU A 25 4.75 13.34 -30.72
C LEU A 25 4.18 11.94 -30.95
N ASP A 26 5.04 10.93 -31.08
CA ASP A 26 4.65 9.52 -31.26
C ASP A 26 5.63 8.65 -30.44
N ALA A 27 5.70 8.92 -29.15
CA ALA A 27 6.59 8.22 -28.26
C ALA A 27 6.00 6.86 -27.86
N ARG A 28 6.83 5.83 -27.83
CA ARG A 28 6.48 4.56 -27.22
C ARG A 28 6.67 4.68 -25.72
N VAL A 29 5.64 4.35 -24.97
CA VAL A 29 5.67 4.33 -23.51
C VAL A 29 5.52 2.89 -23.08
N ASP A 30 6.54 2.36 -22.44
CA ASP A 30 6.52 1.05 -21.81
C ASP A 30 6.46 1.26 -20.29
N VAL A 31 5.43 0.67 -19.66
CA VAL A 31 5.23 0.72 -18.20
C VAL A 31 5.38 -0.68 -17.67
N GLY A 32 6.43 -0.91 -16.93
CA GLY A 32 6.65 -2.12 -16.14
C GLY A 32 6.15 -1.91 -14.71
N ALA A 33 5.30 -2.79 -14.21
CA ALA A 33 4.94 -2.86 -12.80
C ALA A 33 5.11 -4.29 -12.31
N LYS A 34 5.87 -4.46 -11.25
CA LYS A 34 6.01 -5.74 -10.56
C LYS A 34 4.96 -5.83 -9.46
N VAL A 35 4.25 -6.96 -9.39
CA VAL A 35 3.32 -7.24 -8.28
C VAL A 35 4.13 -7.83 -7.13
N PRO A 36 3.99 -7.33 -5.89
CA PRO A 36 4.74 -7.86 -4.77
C PRO A 36 4.38 -9.32 -4.50
N GLN A 37 5.39 -10.13 -4.21
CA GLN A 37 5.20 -11.48 -3.73
C GLN A 37 4.70 -11.43 -2.29
N GLN A 38 3.94 -12.46 -1.90
CA GLN A 38 3.42 -12.57 -0.55
C GLN A 38 3.57 -14.01 -0.05
N VAL A 39 4.04 -14.14 1.18
CA VAL A 39 4.09 -15.41 1.91
C VAL A 39 3.38 -15.21 3.25
N MET A 40 2.46 -16.11 3.59
CA MET A 40 1.75 -16.08 4.86
C MET A 40 1.68 -17.48 5.47
N GLY A 41 2.01 -17.58 6.75
CA GLY A 41 1.84 -18.75 7.58
C GLY A 41 0.79 -18.50 8.66
N SER A 42 -0.09 -19.48 8.90
CA SER A 42 -1.13 -19.37 9.91
C SER A 42 -1.20 -20.62 10.76
N VAL A 43 -1.52 -20.45 12.01
CA VAL A 43 -1.76 -21.55 12.96
C VAL A 43 -3.08 -21.34 13.65
N TYR A 44 -3.82 -22.42 13.83
CA TYR A 44 -5.02 -22.50 14.66
C TYR A 44 -4.89 -23.73 15.52
N THR A 45 -5.13 -23.60 16.84
CA THR A 45 -5.08 -24.71 17.78
C THR A 45 -6.20 -24.61 18.80
N GLU A 46 -6.94 -25.68 18.98
CA GLU A 46 -7.90 -25.82 20.07
C GLU A 46 -7.15 -26.26 21.32
N ILE A 47 -7.32 -25.51 22.40
CA ILE A 47 -6.73 -25.81 23.71
C ILE A 47 -7.65 -26.77 24.45
N ASP A 48 -8.96 -26.51 24.37
CA ASP A 48 -10.03 -27.31 24.93
C ASP A 48 -11.33 -27.11 24.12
N ASP A 49 -12.47 -27.67 24.61
CA ASP A 49 -13.77 -27.59 23.93
C ASP A 49 -14.28 -26.13 23.77
N ARG A 50 -13.75 -25.21 24.55
CA ARG A 50 -14.20 -23.82 24.60
C ARG A 50 -13.18 -22.81 24.03
N TRP A 51 -11.89 -23.10 24.13
CA TRP A 51 -10.84 -22.17 23.77
C TRP A 51 -10.03 -22.63 22.57
N ALA A 52 -9.83 -21.71 21.65
CA ALA A 52 -8.85 -21.89 20.58
C ALA A 52 -7.97 -20.64 20.46
N LEU A 53 -6.73 -20.84 20.08
CA LEU A 53 -5.78 -19.79 19.75
C LEU A 53 -5.49 -19.82 18.25
N MET A 54 -5.24 -18.64 17.74
CA MET A 54 -4.85 -18.46 16.34
C MET A 54 -3.74 -17.43 16.23
N GLY A 55 -2.91 -17.61 15.21
CA GLY A 55 -1.85 -16.68 14.90
C GLY A 55 -1.51 -16.73 13.43
N ASN A 56 -1.01 -15.65 12.91
CA ASN A 56 -0.45 -15.62 11.59
C ASN A 56 0.75 -14.68 11.52
N VAL A 57 1.64 -14.97 10.58
CA VAL A 57 2.76 -14.12 10.19
C VAL A 57 2.78 -14.06 8.66
N GLY A 58 2.94 -12.87 8.14
CA GLY A 58 3.01 -12.62 6.72
C GLY A 58 4.18 -11.72 6.36
N TRP A 59 4.70 -11.91 5.16
CA TRP A 59 5.70 -11.05 4.54
C TRP A 59 5.25 -10.71 3.12
N GLN A 60 5.48 -9.45 2.70
CA GLN A 60 5.18 -8.96 1.37
C GLN A 60 6.37 -8.18 0.84
N ASP A 61 6.80 -8.53 -0.37
CA ASP A 61 7.93 -7.96 -1.09
C ASP A 61 7.52 -6.66 -1.80
N TRP A 62 7.27 -5.61 -1.02
CA TRP A 62 6.92 -4.29 -1.57
C TRP A 62 8.11 -3.56 -2.16
N SER A 63 9.33 -3.90 -1.79
CA SER A 63 10.55 -3.31 -2.33
C SER A 63 10.64 -3.48 -3.85
N GLU A 64 10.19 -4.62 -4.36
CA GLU A 64 10.13 -4.90 -5.80
C GLU A 64 9.02 -4.13 -6.55
N PHE A 65 7.98 -3.69 -5.86
CA PHE A 65 6.88 -2.91 -6.45
C PHE A 65 7.24 -1.43 -6.67
N GLY A 66 8.17 -0.89 -5.89
CA GLY A 66 8.57 0.52 -5.94
C GLY A 66 9.28 0.94 -7.24
N GLU A 67 9.67 0.00 -8.08
CA GLU A 67 10.30 0.26 -9.37
C GLU A 67 9.24 0.27 -10.49
N VAL A 68 8.57 1.42 -10.67
CA VAL A 68 7.78 1.64 -11.88
C VAL A 68 8.70 2.20 -12.95
N GLU A 69 9.16 1.34 -13.85
CA GLU A 69 9.94 1.76 -15.01
C GLU A 69 9.01 2.37 -16.07
N ILE A 70 9.17 3.64 -16.35
CA ILE A 70 8.53 4.31 -17.49
C ILE A 70 9.62 4.57 -18.52
N GLY A 71 9.76 3.66 -19.47
CA GLY A 71 10.61 3.84 -20.64
C GLY A 71 9.92 4.70 -21.69
N ILE A 72 10.56 5.74 -22.17
CA ILE A 72 10.12 6.55 -23.31
C ILE A 72 11.11 6.29 -24.44
N ASP A 73 10.77 5.39 -25.35
CA ASP A 73 11.55 5.04 -26.51
C ASP A 73 11.16 5.87 -27.73
N ASN A 74 12.03 5.87 -28.76
CA ASN A 74 11.89 6.66 -30.00
C ASN A 74 11.97 8.17 -29.82
N THR A 75 12.67 8.65 -28.82
CA THR A 75 12.99 10.06 -28.66
C THR A 75 14.47 10.30 -29.01
N GLN A 76 14.85 11.55 -29.37
CA GLN A 76 16.27 11.91 -29.61
C GLN A 76 17.13 11.77 -28.33
N ASN A 77 16.48 11.77 -27.17
CA ASN A 77 17.07 11.47 -25.87
C ASN A 77 16.11 10.53 -25.16
N PRO A 78 16.32 9.20 -25.19
CA PRO A 78 15.57 8.26 -24.39
C PRO A 78 15.65 8.67 -22.92
N ALA A 79 14.52 8.92 -22.30
CA ALA A 79 14.45 9.29 -20.91
C ALA A 79 13.65 8.22 -20.15
N SER A 80 14.23 7.72 -19.08
CA SER A 80 13.49 6.97 -18.07
C SER A 80 12.92 7.96 -17.07
N LEU A 81 11.60 8.01 -16.94
CA LEU A 81 10.92 8.72 -15.85
C LEU A 81 10.69 7.77 -14.67
N THR A 82 11.64 6.91 -14.40
CA THR A 82 11.61 6.06 -13.23
C THR A 82 11.68 6.95 -12.00
N ASN A 83 10.57 7.04 -11.30
CA ASN A 83 10.56 7.60 -9.96
C ASN A 83 10.68 6.41 -9.00
N PRO A 84 11.84 6.16 -8.40
CA PRO A 84 11.98 5.11 -7.42
C PRO A 84 11.09 5.50 -6.22
N LEU A 85 9.96 4.84 -6.11
CA LEU A 85 9.19 4.83 -4.88
C LEU A 85 9.96 3.85 -3.98
N SER A 86 10.75 4.38 -3.05
CA SER A 86 11.50 3.57 -2.10
C SER A 86 10.50 2.91 -1.14
N PHE A 87 9.95 1.77 -1.55
CA PHE A 87 9.13 0.95 -0.69
C PHE A 87 10.00 -0.09 0.02
N GLU A 88 9.63 -0.41 1.25
CA GLU A 88 10.24 -1.45 2.06
C GLU A 88 9.31 -2.66 2.14
N ASP A 89 9.88 -3.83 2.32
CA ASP A 89 9.11 -5.03 2.57
C ASP A 89 8.29 -4.91 3.84
N THR A 90 7.08 -5.44 3.81
CA THR A 90 6.18 -5.37 4.95
C THR A 90 6.02 -6.69 5.65
N TRP A 91 5.82 -6.58 6.95
CA TRP A 91 5.54 -7.69 7.84
C TRP A 91 4.18 -7.51 8.49
N HIS A 92 3.48 -8.62 8.58
CA HIS A 92 2.22 -8.73 9.30
C HIS A 92 2.36 -9.79 10.39
N VAL A 93 1.96 -9.47 11.60
CA VAL A 93 1.88 -10.42 12.71
C VAL A 93 0.56 -10.24 13.41
N ALA A 94 -0.16 -11.34 13.64
CA ALA A 94 -1.40 -11.30 14.39
C ALA A 94 -1.54 -12.50 15.34
N VAL A 95 -2.17 -12.25 16.47
CA VAL A 95 -2.59 -13.27 17.41
C VAL A 95 -4.03 -13.03 17.83
N GLY A 96 -4.75 -14.12 18.08
CA GLY A 96 -6.13 -14.05 18.48
C GLY A 96 -6.54 -15.24 19.31
N ALA A 97 -7.67 -15.07 20.00
CA ALA A 97 -8.32 -16.12 20.76
C ALA A 97 -9.80 -16.21 20.40
N GLN A 98 -10.28 -17.41 20.34
CA GLN A 98 -11.71 -17.74 20.22
C GLN A 98 -12.18 -18.37 21.51
N TYR A 99 -13.32 -17.93 21.99
CA TYR A 99 -14.01 -18.50 23.14
C TYR A 99 -15.43 -18.90 22.77
N ARG A 100 -15.82 -20.12 23.14
CA ARG A 100 -17.17 -20.67 22.97
C ARG A 100 -17.83 -20.76 24.34
N PRO A 101 -18.63 -19.74 24.75
CA PRO A 101 -19.35 -19.80 26.04
C PRO A 101 -20.34 -20.97 26.11
N ASN A 102 -20.92 -21.33 24.97
CA ASN A 102 -21.81 -22.48 24.76
C ASN A 102 -21.82 -22.87 23.26
N ASP A 103 -22.59 -23.88 22.91
CA ASP A 103 -22.66 -24.44 21.54
C ASP A 103 -23.22 -23.45 20.49
N GLN A 104 -23.89 -22.40 20.94
CA GLN A 104 -24.51 -21.41 20.04
C GLN A 104 -23.65 -20.18 19.79
N TRP A 105 -22.71 -19.87 20.68
CA TRP A 105 -21.96 -18.66 20.64
C TRP A 105 -20.46 -18.90 20.42
N LYS A 106 -19.86 -18.07 19.56
CA LYS A 106 -18.42 -17.91 19.43
C LYS A 106 -18.08 -16.45 19.58
N VAL A 107 -17.09 -16.14 20.37
CA VAL A 107 -16.51 -14.80 20.55
C VAL A 107 -15.06 -14.86 20.14
N ASN A 108 -14.62 -13.89 19.35
CA ASN A 108 -13.26 -13.78 18.89
C ASN A 108 -12.69 -12.42 19.31
N VAL A 109 -11.44 -12.42 19.72
CA VAL A 109 -10.66 -11.21 19.99
C VAL A 109 -9.27 -11.39 19.37
N GLY A 110 -8.68 -10.31 18.92
CA GLY A 110 -7.35 -10.39 18.33
C GLY A 110 -6.67 -9.04 18.24
N ILE A 111 -5.36 -9.11 18.15
CA ILE A 111 -4.49 -7.96 17.91
C ILE A 111 -3.58 -8.29 16.74
N ALA A 112 -3.33 -7.31 15.90
CA ALA A 112 -2.41 -7.42 14.78
C ALA A 112 -1.52 -6.19 14.69
N TYR A 113 -0.36 -6.39 14.13
CA TYR A 113 0.58 -5.34 13.76
C TYR A 113 1.00 -5.51 12.31
N ASP A 114 0.94 -4.42 11.56
CA ASP A 114 1.44 -4.31 10.19
C ASP A 114 2.56 -3.29 10.18
N SER A 115 3.72 -3.65 9.62
CA SER A 115 4.79 -2.68 9.42
C SER A 115 4.44 -1.69 8.30
N GLY A 116 5.00 -0.49 8.37
CA GLY A 116 4.95 0.45 7.25
C GLY A 116 5.74 -0.06 6.05
N PHE A 117 5.41 0.43 4.86
CA PHE A 117 6.14 0.14 3.63
C PHE A 117 6.99 1.33 3.12
N GLN A 118 7.05 2.42 3.89
CA GLN A 118 7.88 3.59 3.59
C GLN A 118 8.62 4.04 4.84
N ASP A 119 9.89 4.38 4.70
CA ASP A 119 10.66 5.00 5.79
C ASP A 119 10.30 6.50 5.92
N GLY A 120 10.41 7.06 7.14
CA GLY A 120 9.93 8.38 7.50
C GLY A 120 10.36 9.53 6.58
N ASN A 121 11.53 9.41 5.93
CA ASN A 121 12.04 10.42 4.99
C ASN A 121 11.50 10.27 3.57
N ASP A 122 10.98 9.09 3.22
CA ASP A 122 10.52 8.76 1.87
C ASP A 122 9.00 8.64 1.74
N VAL A 123 8.26 8.99 2.80
CA VAL A 123 6.80 8.96 2.81
C VAL A 123 6.24 9.79 1.66
N SER A 124 5.46 9.13 0.82
CA SER A 124 4.72 9.81 -0.25
C SER A 124 3.40 10.35 0.29
N PRO A 125 3.11 11.65 0.08
CA PRO A 125 1.81 12.22 0.45
C PRO A 125 0.62 11.56 -0.28
N LEU A 126 0.89 10.86 -1.38
CA LEU A 126 -0.14 10.14 -2.15
C LEU A 126 -0.52 8.80 -1.51
N PHE A 127 0.39 8.22 -0.71
CA PHE A 127 0.19 6.94 -0.02
C PHE A 127 0.66 7.05 1.43
N PRO A 128 -0.08 7.81 2.27
CA PRO A 128 0.30 8.02 3.65
C PRO A 128 -0.05 6.77 4.50
N VAL A 129 0.69 5.70 4.31
CA VAL A 129 0.48 4.44 5.05
C VAL A 129 1.70 4.16 5.90
N ASN A 130 1.50 4.18 7.20
CA ASN A 130 2.51 3.85 8.20
C ASN A 130 2.26 2.47 8.81
N SER A 131 3.12 2.06 9.73
CA SER A 131 2.84 0.91 10.58
C SER A 131 1.52 1.11 11.34
N ALA A 132 0.78 0.04 11.52
CA ALA A 132 -0.53 0.11 12.18
C ALA A 132 -0.76 -1.04 13.15
N TRP A 133 -1.36 -0.72 14.27
CA TRP A 133 -1.94 -1.68 15.19
C TRP A 133 -3.43 -1.84 14.90
N ARG A 134 -3.90 -3.07 14.92
CA ARG A 134 -5.33 -3.39 14.81
C ARG A 134 -5.78 -4.19 16.01
N LEU A 135 -6.85 -3.75 16.65
CA LEU A 135 -7.52 -4.48 17.72
C LEU A 135 -8.91 -4.85 17.23
N GLY A 136 -9.20 -6.14 17.18
CA GLY A 136 -10.46 -6.65 16.68
C GLY A 136 -11.22 -7.46 17.72
N ALA A 137 -12.54 -7.34 17.72
CA ALA A 137 -13.43 -8.19 18.48
C ALA A 137 -14.70 -8.51 17.66
N GLY A 138 -15.23 -9.70 17.85
CA GLY A 138 -16.45 -10.11 17.16
C GLY A 138 -17.14 -11.27 17.85
N GLY A 139 -18.39 -11.49 17.47
CA GLY A 139 -19.19 -12.59 17.96
C GLY A 139 -20.08 -13.18 16.87
N GLU A 140 -20.30 -14.46 16.95
CA GLU A 140 -21.17 -15.22 16.06
C GLU A 140 -22.16 -16.03 16.89
N LYS A 141 -23.41 -16.04 16.48
CA LYS A 141 -24.46 -16.84 17.10
C LYS A 141 -25.15 -17.74 16.10
N GLN A 142 -25.20 -19.03 16.39
CA GLN A 142 -26.07 -19.98 15.72
C GLN A 142 -27.47 -19.85 16.31
N ALA A 143 -28.38 -19.17 15.61
CA ALA A 143 -29.74 -18.91 16.08
C ALA A 143 -30.68 -20.08 15.80
N SER A 144 -30.43 -20.84 14.70
CA SER A 144 -31.14 -22.09 14.39
C SER A 144 -30.20 -22.95 13.49
N GLU A 145 -30.63 -24.17 13.13
CA GLU A 145 -29.86 -25.06 12.25
C GLU A 145 -29.51 -24.41 10.89
N SER A 146 -30.35 -23.51 10.39
CA SER A 146 -30.21 -22.86 9.08
C SER A 146 -29.86 -21.39 9.15
N PHE A 147 -29.78 -20.78 10.34
CA PHE A 147 -29.56 -19.34 10.48
C PHE A 147 -28.45 -19.01 11.48
N LYS A 148 -27.44 -18.34 11.00
CA LYS A 148 -26.31 -17.83 11.76
C LYS A 148 -26.15 -16.34 11.49
N TRP A 149 -25.81 -15.57 12.51
CA TRP A 149 -25.47 -14.16 12.37
C TRP A 149 -24.24 -13.81 13.23
N GLY A 150 -23.57 -12.74 12.86
CA GLY A 150 -22.40 -12.28 13.57
C GLY A 150 -22.20 -10.78 13.43
N PHE A 151 -21.37 -10.25 14.31
CA PHE A 151 -20.89 -8.87 14.26
C PHE A 151 -19.39 -8.84 14.48
N THR A 152 -18.76 -7.81 13.95
CA THR A 152 -17.32 -7.58 14.10
C THR A 152 -17.08 -6.08 14.25
N THR A 153 -16.15 -5.72 15.11
CA THR A 153 -15.62 -4.36 15.22
C THR A 153 -14.10 -4.41 15.24
N ALA A 154 -13.48 -3.38 14.71
CA ALA A 154 -12.04 -3.22 14.74
C ALA A 154 -11.70 -1.76 14.99
N LEU A 155 -10.62 -1.55 15.76
CA LEU A 155 -9.95 -0.27 15.93
C LEU A 155 -8.62 -0.36 15.22
N LEU A 156 -8.30 0.66 14.44
CA LEU A 156 -7.02 0.81 13.75
C LEU A 156 -6.31 2.03 14.31
N TYR A 157 -5.06 1.85 14.69
CA TYR A 157 -4.19 2.92 15.18
C TYR A 157 -2.87 2.89 14.41
N GLY A 158 -2.66 3.87 13.54
CA GLY A 158 -1.46 4.03 12.70
C GLY A 158 -0.45 5.03 13.26
N GLY A 159 -0.78 5.70 14.39
CA GLY A 159 0.10 6.70 14.97
C GLY A 159 0.21 7.96 14.12
N ASN A 160 1.20 8.78 14.45
CA ASN A 160 1.52 9.99 13.70
C ASN A 160 2.59 9.67 12.67
N MET A 161 2.42 10.20 11.49
CA MET A 161 3.38 10.10 10.40
C MET A 161 3.87 11.49 10.03
N ASP A 162 5.16 11.71 10.19
CA ASP A 162 5.80 12.98 9.83
C ASP A 162 6.26 12.92 8.37
N VAL A 163 5.96 13.99 7.62
CA VAL A 163 6.42 14.18 6.24
C VAL A 163 7.36 15.38 6.23
N ASP A 164 8.62 15.16 5.86
CA ASP A 164 9.61 16.23 5.65
C ASP A 164 10.25 16.06 4.26
N LYS A 165 9.57 16.52 3.24
CA LYS A 165 10.07 16.56 1.86
C LYS A 165 10.66 17.93 1.56
N ARG A 166 11.99 18.01 1.45
CA ARG A 166 12.69 19.25 1.12
C ARG A 166 13.22 19.21 -0.32
N SER A 167 12.88 20.21 -1.08
CA SER A 167 13.45 20.39 -2.41
C SER A 167 14.91 20.86 -2.30
N THR A 168 15.81 20.18 -3.00
CA THR A 168 17.20 20.57 -3.10
C THR A 168 17.41 21.75 -4.06
N LEU A 169 16.41 22.03 -4.91
CA LEU A 169 16.46 23.13 -5.87
C LEU A 169 15.45 24.23 -5.49
N PRO A 170 15.81 25.51 -5.65
CA PRO A 170 14.86 26.60 -5.51
C PRO A 170 13.77 26.53 -6.59
N PRO A 171 12.56 27.08 -6.35
CA PRO A 171 11.44 27.01 -7.29
C PRO A 171 11.75 27.57 -8.67
N VAL A 172 12.58 28.59 -8.75
CA VAL A 172 13.02 29.22 -10.02
C VAL A 172 13.89 28.29 -10.91
N LEU A 173 14.46 27.23 -10.33
CA LEU A 173 15.25 26.21 -11.02
C LEU A 173 14.50 24.87 -11.15
N GLY A 174 13.18 24.86 -10.95
CA GLY A 174 12.35 23.68 -11.08
C GLY A 174 12.17 22.89 -9.78
N GLY A 175 12.57 23.44 -8.62
CA GLY A 175 12.32 22.85 -7.34
C GLY A 175 10.82 22.83 -7.01
N ARG A 176 10.35 21.72 -6.40
CA ARG A 176 8.92 21.51 -6.07
C ARG A 176 8.49 22.15 -4.75
N GLY A 177 9.40 22.88 -4.07
CA GLY A 177 9.15 23.46 -2.74
C GLY A 177 9.34 22.44 -1.62
N ASN A 178 9.10 22.90 -0.38
CA ASN A 178 9.17 22.06 0.81
C ASN A 178 7.76 21.66 1.25
N LEU A 179 7.57 20.39 1.59
CA LEU A 179 6.36 19.89 2.21
C LEU A 179 6.72 19.31 3.57
N VAL A 180 6.29 19.99 4.63
CA VAL A 180 6.51 19.59 6.02
C VAL A 180 5.15 19.54 6.72
N GLY A 181 4.85 18.43 7.36
CA GLY A 181 3.59 18.23 8.06
C GLY A 181 3.51 16.89 8.77
N SER A 182 2.44 16.67 9.51
CA SER A 182 2.15 15.38 10.15
C SER A 182 0.73 14.94 9.84
N TYR A 183 0.54 13.63 9.70
CA TYR A 183 -0.76 12.97 9.55
C TYR A 183 -1.01 12.11 10.78
N ASP A 184 -2.20 12.23 11.35
CA ASP A 184 -2.70 11.33 12.40
C ASP A 184 -3.59 10.27 11.75
N GLN A 185 -3.29 9.00 12.01
CA GLN A 185 -4.01 7.86 11.45
C GLN A 185 -4.65 7.05 12.57
N SER A 186 -5.91 7.38 12.89
CA SER A 186 -6.75 6.60 13.82
C SER A 186 -8.15 6.44 13.25
N LEU A 187 -8.69 5.20 13.31
CA LEU A 187 -10.04 4.82 12.88
C LEU A 187 -10.67 3.87 13.91
#